data_48fd61e4263707082ea0ccae30ffa2dc
#
_entry.id   48fd61e4263707082ea0ccae30ffa2dc
#
_cell.length_a   1.000
_cell.length_b   1.000
_cell.length_c   1.000
_cell.angle_alpha   90.00
_cell.angle_beta   90.00
_cell.angle_gamma   90.00
#
_symmetry.space_group_name_H-M   'P 1'
#
loop_
_entity.id
_entity.type
_entity.pdbx_description
1 polymer ?
#
loop_
_entity_poly.entity_id
_entity_poly.type
_entity_poly.pdbx_seq_one_letter_code
_entity_poly.pdbx_strand_id
1 'polypeptide(L)'
;MQLIQAEQRGHRVLTLWNDGVADEFPTIWLLHACACEECGLSTKGVRQQRLTNYPARPVFAGVWVQDDTLHIDWGGEHRSTYSGKWLRGHRLSESGRSERRPIPQVWGTDLTLPDLVSYEMVATDLYANLQMLESIRDRGFALLCDV
;
A
#
# COMPACT_ATOMS: atom_id res chain seq x y z
N MET A 1 5.31 -17.11 2.69
CA MET A 1 4.29 -17.11 1.63
C MET A 1 4.92 -16.51 0.40
N GLN A 2 4.81 -17.21 -0.74
CA GLN A 2 5.43 -16.80 -2.00
C GLN A 2 4.38 -16.74 -3.10
N LEU A 3 4.51 -15.79 -3.98
CA LEU A 3 3.75 -15.68 -5.22
C LEU A 3 4.28 -16.71 -6.21
N ILE A 4 3.41 -17.59 -6.70
CA ILE A 4 3.82 -18.72 -7.57
C ILE A 4 3.28 -18.60 -9.00
N GLN A 5 2.18 -17.90 -9.20
CA GLN A 5 1.56 -17.77 -10.51
C GLN A 5 0.80 -16.45 -10.63
N ALA A 6 0.74 -15.92 -11.84
CA ALA A 6 -0.13 -14.82 -12.21
C ALA A 6 -0.72 -15.04 -13.60
N GLU A 7 -1.96 -14.63 -13.80
CA GLU A 7 -2.63 -14.67 -15.10
C GLU A 7 -3.52 -13.46 -15.31
N GLN A 8 -3.72 -13.10 -16.56
CA GLN A 8 -4.65 -12.06 -16.92
C GLN A 8 -6.10 -12.57 -16.88
N ARG A 9 -6.97 -11.84 -16.21
CA ARG A 9 -8.42 -12.05 -16.23
C ARG A 9 -9.14 -10.75 -16.58
N GLY A 10 -9.36 -10.51 -17.87
CA GLY A 10 -9.95 -9.26 -18.33
C GLY A 10 -9.14 -8.04 -17.91
N HIS A 11 -9.70 -7.19 -17.04
CA HIS A 11 -9.04 -6.00 -16.50
C HIS A 11 -8.44 -6.22 -15.11
N ARG A 12 -8.11 -7.45 -14.78
CA ARG A 12 -7.51 -7.85 -13.52
C ARG A 12 -6.33 -8.78 -13.76
N VAL A 13 -5.44 -8.84 -12.82
CA VAL A 13 -4.42 -9.87 -12.68
C VAL A 13 -4.81 -10.74 -11.51
N LEU A 14 -5.06 -12.02 -11.77
CA LEU A 14 -5.20 -13.02 -10.74
C LEU A 14 -3.81 -13.48 -10.34
N THR A 15 -3.56 -13.55 -9.05
CA THR A 15 -2.32 -14.06 -8.45
C THR A 15 -2.63 -15.28 -7.61
N LEU A 16 -1.77 -16.30 -7.65
CA LEU A 16 -1.86 -17.49 -6.83
C LEU A 16 -0.64 -17.59 -5.91
N TRP A 17 -0.88 -17.89 -4.65
CA TRP A 17 0.14 -18.01 -3.63
C TRP A 17 0.40 -19.47 -3.28
N ASN A 18 1.59 -19.77 -2.75
CA ASN A 18 1.97 -21.13 -2.36
C ASN A 18 1.15 -21.71 -1.17
N ASP A 19 0.35 -20.89 -0.50
CA ASP A 19 -0.62 -21.32 0.52
C ASP A 19 -2.01 -21.62 -0.05
N GLY A 20 -2.16 -21.61 -1.38
CA GLY A 20 -3.42 -21.87 -2.09
C GLY A 20 -4.38 -20.67 -2.15
N VAL A 21 -4.03 -19.54 -1.54
CA VAL A 21 -4.84 -18.32 -1.63
C VAL A 21 -4.67 -17.69 -3.01
N ALA A 22 -5.78 -17.16 -3.55
CA ALA A 22 -5.79 -16.37 -4.78
C ALA A 22 -6.30 -14.96 -4.49
N ASP A 23 -5.65 -13.96 -5.08
CA ASP A 23 -6.05 -12.56 -4.99
C ASP A 23 -6.16 -11.95 -6.39
N GLU A 24 -7.02 -10.96 -6.55
CA GLU A 24 -7.19 -10.22 -7.80
C GLU A 24 -6.85 -8.75 -7.63
N PHE A 25 -6.06 -8.23 -8.57
CA PHE A 25 -5.65 -6.82 -8.61
C PHE A 25 -6.15 -6.17 -9.90
N PRO A 26 -6.89 -5.05 -9.84
CA PRO A 26 -7.25 -4.30 -11.05
C PRO A 26 -6.01 -3.79 -11.78
N THR A 27 -6.00 -3.91 -13.12
CA THR A 27 -4.85 -3.46 -13.92
C THR A 27 -4.54 -1.99 -13.74
N ILE A 28 -5.58 -1.14 -13.64
CA ILE A 28 -5.40 0.30 -13.40
C ILE A 28 -4.74 0.58 -12.04
N TRP A 29 -5.04 -0.21 -11.01
CA TRP A 29 -4.44 -0.06 -9.70
C TRP A 29 -2.95 -0.46 -9.73
N LEU A 30 -2.62 -1.57 -10.41
CA LEU A 30 -1.23 -1.98 -10.60
C LEU A 30 -0.46 -0.92 -11.37
N LEU A 31 -0.99 -0.45 -12.50
CA LEU A 31 -0.33 0.59 -13.29
C LEU A 31 -0.08 1.88 -12.47
N HIS A 32 -1.08 2.31 -11.71
CA HIS A 32 -0.91 3.47 -10.82
C HIS A 32 0.09 3.22 -9.69
N ALA A 33 0.24 1.98 -9.21
CA ALA A 33 1.21 1.60 -8.19
C ALA A 33 2.64 1.38 -8.73
N CYS A 34 2.86 1.52 -10.05
CA CYS A 34 4.17 1.37 -10.65
C CYS A 34 5.20 2.31 -10.01
N ALA A 35 6.38 1.76 -9.70
CA ALA A 35 7.48 2.49 -9.07
C ALA A 35 8.67 2.75 -10.00
N CYS A 36 8.50 2.55 -11.33
CA CYS A 36 9.55 2.87 -12.30
C CYS A 36 9.86 4.37 -12.32
N GLU A 37 10.95 4.76 -12.95
CA GLU A 37 11.42 6.16 -12.99
C GLU A 37 10.36 7.13 -13.55
N GLU A 38 9.54 6.70 -14.51
CA GLU A 38 8.51 7.53 -15.12
C GLU A 38 7.23 7.65 -14.28
N CYS A 39 6.87 6.59 -13.55
CA CYS A 39 5.59 6.53 -12.83
C CYS A 39 5.73 6.80 -11.33
N GLY A 40 6.91 6.54 -10.78
CA GLY A 40 7.19 6.56 -9.35
C GLY A 40 7.00 7.91 -8.69
N LEU A 41 7.49 8.03 -7.48
CA LEU A 41 7.43 9.27 -6.72
C LEU A 41 8.56 10.21 -7.17
N SER A 42 8.23 11.47 -7.34
CA SER A 42 9.23 12.53 -7.50
C SER A 42 10.03 12.71 -6.20
N THR A 43 11.11 13.48 -6.25
CA THR A 43 11.89 13.85 -5.06
C THR A 43 11.08 14.57 -3.97
N LYS A 44 9.92 15.12 -4.33
CA LYS A 44 8.96 15.75 -3.41
C LYS A 44 7.90 14.79 -2.86
N GLY A 45 8.03 13.49 -3.11
CA GLY A 45 7.07 12.47 -2.66
C GLY A 45 5.73 12.48 -3.40
N VAL A 46 5.62 13.18 -4.51
CA VAL A 46 4.39 13.25 -5.34
C VAL A 46 4.54 12.30 -6.53
N ARG A 47 3.48 11.57 -6.85
CA ARG A 47 3.45 10.73 -8.05
C ARG A 47 3.65 11.55 -9.31
N GLN A 48 4.54 11.07 -10.19
CA GLN A 48 4.85 11.75 -11.45
C GLN A 48 3.69 11.65 -12.44
N GLN A 49 2.99 10.52 -12.43
CA GLN A 49 1.82 10.30 -13.28
C GLN A 49 0.52 10.44 -12.50
N ARG A 50 -0.42 11.19 -13.05
CA ARG A 50 -1.78 11.30 -12.50
C ARG A 50 -2.62 10.12 -12.98
N LEU A 51 -3.56 9.67 -12.15
CA LEU A 51 -4.49 8.59 -12.51
C LEU A 51 -5.26 8.87 -13.81
N THR A 52 -5.58 10.14 -14.05
CA THR A 52 -6.28 10.61 -15.26
C THR A 52 -5.45 10.48 -16.54
N ASN A 53 -4.14 10.31 -16.45
CA ASN A 53 -3.26 10.13 -17.62
C ASN A 53 -3.29 8.69 -18.14
N TYR A 54 -3.84 7.76 -17.36
CA TYR A 54 -3.95 6.36 -17.76
C TYR A 54 -5.30 6.08 -18.42
N PRO A 55 -5.36 5.14 -19.37
CA PRO A 55 -6.64 4.65 -19.87
C PRO A 55 -7.41 3.99 -18.73
N ALA A 56 -8.74 4.13 -18.70
CA ALA A 56 -9.59 3.53 -17.69
C ALA A 56 -9.46 1.99 -17.60
N ARG A 57 -9.04 1.38 -18.71
CA ARG A 57 -8.83 -0.06 -18.87
C ARG A 57 -7.47 -0.31 -19.51
N PRO A 58 -6.38 -0.24 -18.73
CA PRO A 58 -5.05 -0.51 -19.26
C PRO A 58 -4.96 -1.94 -19.80
N VAL A 59 -4.34 -2.08 -20.95
CA VAL A 59 -4.00 -3.35 -21.58
C VAL A 59 -2.50 -3.56 -21.38
N PHE A 60 -2.07 -4.79 -21.19
CA PHE A 60 -0.68 -5.15 -21.09
C PHE A 60 -0.32 -6.30 -22.05
N ALA A 61 0.94 -6.32 -22.47
CA ALA A 61 1.45 -7.30 -23.42
C ALA A 61 1.78 -8.65 -22.76
N GLY A 62 2.10 -8.64 -21.46
CA GLY A 62 2.44 -9.86 -20.74
C GLY A 62 2.41 -9.69 -19.23
N VAL A 63 2.20 -10.83 -18.55
CA VAL A 63 2.28 -10.95 -17.09
C VAL A 63 2.91 -12.28 -16.74
N TRP A 64 3.85 -12.29 -15.80
CA TRP A 64 4.51 -13.51 -15.31
C TRP A 64 5.03 -13.32 -13.89
N VAL A 65 5.37 -14.42 -13.25
CA VAL A 65 6.01 -14.44 -11.93
C VAL A 65 7.41 -15.00 -12.06
N GLN A 66 8.36 -14.35 -11.44
CA GLN A 66 9.75 -14.81 -11.31
C GLN A 66 10.28 -14.39 -9.94
N ASP A 67 10.87 -15.33 -9.21
CA ASP A 67 11.53 -15.08 -7.91
C ASP A 67 10.64 -14.29 -6.92
N ASP A 68 9.41 -14.76 -6.68
CA ASP A 68 8.42 -14.11 -5.80
C ASP A 68 8.06 -12.67 -6.24
N THR A 69 8.24 -12.36 -7.52
CA THR A 69 7.97 -11.03 -8.08
C THR A 69 7.01 -11.14 -9.25
N LEU A 70 5.96 -10.33 -9.23
CA LEU A 70 5.07 -10.13 -10.37
C LEU A 70 5.71 -9.14 -11.33
N HIS A 71 5.79 -9.53 -12.60
CA HIS A 71 6.24 -8.68 -13.69
C HIS A 71 5.07 -8.41 -14.64
N ILE A 72 4.92 -7.17 -15.06
CA ILE A 72 3.93 -6.76 -16.06
C ILE A 72 4.63 -5.96 -17.14
N ASP A 73 4.45 -6.38 -18.38
CA ASP A 73 4.86 -5.64 -19.57
C ASP A 73 3.63 -4.89 -20.12
N TRP A 74 3.64 -3.57 -20.02
CA TRP A 74 2.54 -2.73 -20.50
C TRP A 74 2.59 -2.44 -21.99
N GLY A 75 3.62 -2.96 -22.68
CA GLY A 75 3.94 -2.65 -24.05
C GLY A 75 4.88 -1.43 -24.18
N GLY A 76 5.51 -1.32 -25.34
CA GLY A 76 6.59 -0.34 -25.53
C GLY A 76 7.78 -0.66 -24.62
N GLU A 77 8.27 0.34 -23.92
CA GLU A 77 9.39 0.17 -22.97
C GLU A 77 8.93 0.14 -21.50
N HIS A 78 7.61 0.28 -21.26
CA HIS A 78 7.08 0.37 -19.89
C HIS A 78 6.87 -1.01 -19.26
N ARG A 79 7.58 -1.25 -18.17
CA ARG A 79 7.48 -2.45 -17.35
C ARG A 79 7.30 -2.10 -15.88
N SER A 80 6.53 -2.93 -15.17
CA SER A 80 6.33 -2.81 -13.73
C SER A 80 6.68 -4.11 -13.03
N THR A 81 7.23 -3.99 -11.82
CA THR A 81 7.53 -5.12 -10.94
C THR A 81 6.94 -4.89 -9.56
N TYR A 82 6.43 -5.96 -8.93
CA TYR A 82 5.83 -5.92 -7.61
C TYR A 82 6.27 -7.15 -6.83
N SER A 83 6.95 -6.98 -5.70
CA SER A 83 7.32 -8.11 -4.85
C SER A 83 6.09 -8.81 -4.30
N GLY A 84 6.14 -10.13 -4.14
CA GLY A 84 5.07 -10.90 -3.53
C GLY A 84 4.70 -10.38 -2.14
N LYS A 85 5.70 -10.03 -1.31
CA LYS A 85 5.47 -9.41 0.00
C LYS A 85 4.62 -8.14 -0.09
N TRP A 86 4.92 -7.26 -1.04
CA TRP A 86 4.18 -6.01 -1.22
C TRP A 86 2.74 -6.28 -1.67
N LEU A 87 2.56 -7.14 -2.70
CA LEU A 87 1.23 -7.52 -3.17
C LEU A 87 0.40 -8.16 -2.06
N ARG A 88 0.99 -9.07 -1.29
CA ARG A 88 0.32 -9.73 -0.18
C ARG A 88 -0.14 -8.74 0.90
N GLY A 89 0.70 -7.74 1.21
CA GLY A 89 0.36 -6.66 2.13
C GLY A 89 -0.72 -5.71 1.61
N HIS A 90 -0.97 -5.68 0.29
CA HIS A 90 -1.92 -4.77 -0.35
C HIS A 90 -3.13 -5.47 -0.99
N ARG A 91 -3.43 -6.71 -0.57
CA ARG A 91 -4.59 -7.46 -1.07
C ARG A 91 -5.87 -6.65 -0.97
N LEU A 92 -6.69 -6.71 -2.02
CA LEU A 92 -7.97 -5.99 -2.12
C LEU A 92 -9.17 -6.85 -1.67
N SER A 93 -8.94 -8.11 -1.34
CA SER A 93 -9.94 -9.02 -0.75
C SER A 93 -10.44 -8.46 0.60
N GLU A 94 -11.62 -8.86 1.02
CA GLU A 94 -12.19 -8.43 2.31
C GLU A 94 -11.29 -8.82 3.48
N SER A 95 -10.74 -10.05 3.47
CA SER A 95 -9.77 -10.48 4.47
C SER A 95 -8.52 -9.60 4.49
N GLY A 96 -7.94 -9.30 3.32
CA GLY A 96 -6.76 -8.44 3.23
C GLY A 96 -7.02 -7.01 3.69
N ARG A 97 -8.20 -6.47 3.42
CA ARG A 97 -8.61 -5.14 3.94
C ARG A 97 -8.83 -5.16 5.43
N SER A 98 -9.47 -6.19 5.95
CA SER A 98 -9.73 -6.36 7.39
C SER A 98 -8.44 -6.46 8.19
N GLU A 99 -7.45 -7.21 7.71
CA GLU A 99 -6.13 -7.34 8.34
C GLU A 99 -5.38 -5.99 8.45
N ARG A 100 -5.59 -5.10 7.49
CA ARG A 100 -4.94 -3.76 7.48
C ARG A 100 -5.74 -2.67 8.17
N ARG A 101 -7.03 -2.94 8.46
CA ARG A 101 -7.88 -1.95 9.11
C ARG A 101 -7.46 -1.81 10.56
N PRO A 102 -7.01 -0.64 11.02
CA PRO A 102 -6.80 -0.42 12.44
C PRO A 102 -8.12 -0.60 13.19
N ILE A 103 -8.04 -1.18 14.37
CA ILE A 103 -9.21 -1.28 15.26
C ILE A 103 -9.17 -0.05 16.17
N PRO A 104 -10.07 0.95 15.95
CA PRO A 104 -10.08 2.15 16.76
C PRO A 104 -10.37 1.82 18.22
N GLN A 105 -9.66 2.48 19.12
CA GLN A 105 -9.99 2.47 20.55
C GLN A 105 -11.12 3.45 20.80
N VAL A 106 -12.33 2.92 20.93
CA VAL A 106 -13.51 3.75 21.21
C VAL A 106 -13.38 4.31 22.64
N TRP A 107 -13.65 5.58 22.80
CA TRP A 107 -13.57 6.27 24.08
C TRP A 107 -14.84 7.12 24.34
N GLY A 108 -15.11 7.39 25.61
CA GLY A 108 -16.26 8.17 26.08
C GLY A 108 -15.86 9.02 27.27
N THR A 109 -16.76 9.19 28.21
CA THR A 109 -16.53 9.97 29.44
C THR A 109 -15.51 9.33 30.40
N ASP A 110 -15.20 8.07 30.19
CA ASP A 110 -14.23 7.26 30.93
C ASP A 110 -12.83 7.27 30.31
N LEU A 111 -12.61 8.14 29.31
CA LEU A 111 -11.32 8.24 28.62
C LEU A 111 -10.18 8.53 29.60
N THR A 112 -9.24 7.64 29.66
CA THR A 112 -7.90 7.93 30.18
C THR A 112 -7.10 8.63 29.10
N LEU A 113 -6.68 9.86 29.34
CA LEU A 113 -5.89 10.63 28.38
C LEU A 113 -4.58 9.87 28.05
N PRO A 114 -4.18 9.83 26.77
CA PRO A 114 -2.87 9.30 26.40
C PRO A 114 -1.76 10.16 27.01
N ASP A 115 -0.57 9.56 27.11
CA ASP A 115 0.62 10.28 27.54
C ASP A 115 0.88 11.48 26.61
N LEU A 116 1.35 12.56 27.24
CA LEU A 116 1.80 13.75 26.49
C LEU A 116 3.11 13.41 25.78
N VAL A 117 3.20 13.79 24.50
CA VAL A 117 4.41 13.65 23.69
C VAL A 117 5.02 15.04 23.49
N SER A 118 6.29 15.22 23.79
CA SER A 118 6.97 16.50 23.55
C SER A 118 7.01 16.81 22.06
N TYR A 119 6.63 18.04 21.67
CA TYR A 119 6.70 18.50 20.29
C TYR A 119 8.12 18.44 19.72
N GLU A 120 9.12 18.84 20.50
CA GLU A 120 10.52 18.74 20.08
C GLU A 120 10.93 17.28 19.79
N MET A 121 10.51 16.35 20.63
CA MET A 121 10.77 14.93 20.40
C MET A 121 10.08 14.39 19.16
N VAL A 122 8.83 14.79 18.88
CA VAL A 122 8.14 14.40 17.65
C VAL A 122 8.88 14.85 16.40
N ALA A 123 9.52 16.03 16.44
CA ALA A 123 10.25 16.58 15.32
C ALA A 123 11.62 15.92 15.07
N THR A 124 12.23 15.34 16.11
CA THR A 124 13.64 14.90 16.08
C THR A 124 13.80 13.38 16.29
N ASP A 125 12.85 12.73 16.91
CA ASP A 125 12.89 11.29 17.27
C ASP A 125 11.80 10.52 16.54
N LEU A 126 12.20 9.49 15.78
CA LEU A 126 11.27 8.65 15.02
C LEU A 126 10.31 7.85 15.91
N TYR A 127 10.72 7.47 17.11
CA TYR A 127 9.88 6.70 18.03
C TYR A 127 8.76 7.58 18.60
N ALA A 128 9.09 8.79 19.05
CA ALA A 128 8.10 9.77 19.50
C ALA A 128 7.10 10.14 18.39
N ASN A 129 7.62 10.31 17.17
CA ASN A 129 6.77 10.55 15.99
C ASN A 129 5.82 9.36 15.73
N LEU A 130 6.32 8.12 15.80
CA LEU A 130 5.51 6.94 15.65
C LEU A 130 4.43 6.84 16.73
N GLN A 131 4.76 7.08 17.99
CA GLN A 131 3.79 7.07 19.11
C GLN A 131 2.66 8.08 18.87
N MET A 132 2.99 9.28 18.42
CA MET A 132 1.99 10.30 18.08
C MET A 132 1.06 9.80 16.96
N LEU A 133 1.64 9.27 15.87
CA LEU A 133 0.86 8.76 14.73
C LEU A 133 -0.01 7.56 15.12
N GLU A 134 0.48 6.67 15.97
CA GLU A 134 -0.29 5.53 16.48
C GLU A 134 -1.44 6.00 17.37
N SER A 135 -1.23 7.01 18.22
CA SER A 135 -2.30 7.60 19.02
C SER A 135 -3.41 8.20 18.14
N ILE A 136 -3.04 8.92 17.07
CA ILE A 136 -4.00 9.46 16.10
C ILE A 136 -4.73 8.33 15.36
N ARG A 137 -4.03 7.27 14.94
CA ARG A 137 -4.63 6.12 14.26
C ARG A 137 -5.63 5.39 15.14
N ASP A 138 -5.28 5.16 16.41
CA ASP A 138 -6.03 4.27 17.30
C ASP A 138 -7.13 5.02 18.06
N ARG A 139 -6.90 6.27 18.43
CA ARG A 139 -7.81 7.08 19.26
C ARG A 139 -8.42 8.29 18.53
N GLY A 140 -7.87 8.66 17.37
CA GLY A 140 -8.30 9.82 16.60
C GLY A 140 -7.63 11.13 17.01
N PHE A 141 -6.79 11.14 18.04
CA PHE A 141 -6.04 12.31 18.50
C PHE A 141 -4.75 11.94 19.21
N ALA A 142 -3.85 12.91 19.35
CA ALA A 142 -2.67 12.86 20.21
C ALA A 142 -2.55 14.19 20.96
N LEU A 143 -1.92 14.17 22.12
CA LEU A 143 -1.65 15.35 22.92
C LEU A 143 -0.16 15.67 22.90
N LEU A 144 0.16 16.92 22.54
CA LEU A 144 1.52 17.40 22.53
C LEU A 144 1.74 18.39 23.69
N CYS A 145 2.92 18.37 24.25
CA CYS A 145 3.40 19.38 25.19
C CYS A 145 4.62 20.13 24.63
N ASP A 146 5.04 21.16 25.32
CA ASP A 146 6.23 21.99 24.97
C ASP A 146 6.13 22.57 23.52
N VAL A 147 4.94 23.05 23.17
CA VAL A 147 4.63 23.63 21.86
C VAL A 147 4.99 25.12 21.82
#